data_3599b91185c2a8c28f506e62d59e3e5f
#
_entry.id   3599b91185c2a8c28f506e62d59e3e5f
#
_cell.length_a   1.000
_cell.length_b   1.000
_cell.length_c   1.000
_cell.angle_alpha   90.00
_cell.angle_beta   90.00
_cell.angle_gamma   90.00
#
_symmetry.space_group_name_H-M   'P 1'
#
loop_
_entity.id
_entity.type
_entity.pdbx_description
1 polymer ?
#
loop_
_entity_poly.entity_id
_entity_poly.type
_entity_poly.pdbx_seq_one_letter_code
_entity_poly.pdbx_strand_id
1 'polypeptide(L)'
;PADSVDSLTDSADSVYRLMKGFRNVRIFRSDFQAVCDSMTAISTDSTIHLYINPVLWNQGNQITSDVMDIFTENQQITRAEFIGTPMMVSQLDTVHYNQVAGKQMTAWFRDNQIYRNDVNGNAQTIYYMQDGEPPQITGMGVIESGDCSFYIEDKQVVTIGYRQDPDWN
;
A
#
# COMPACT_ATOMS: atom_id res chain seq x y z
N PRO A 1 -47.54 44.48 -6.90
CA PRO A 1 -46.12 44.29 -6.99
C PRO A 1 -45.71 43.15 -6.10
N ALA A 2 -45.19 42.10 -6.73
CA ALA A 2 -44.75 40.91 -6.02
C ALA A 2 -43.30 41.13 -5.61
N ASP A 3 -43.06 41.11 -4.31
CA ASP A 3 -41.70 41.03 -3.75
C ASP A 3 -41.16 39.62 -3.96
N SER A 4 -40.20 39.52 -4.85
CA SER A 4 -39.39 38.32 -4.97
C SER A 4 -38.39 38.27 -3.82
N VAL A 5 -38.62 37.36 -2.89
CA VAL A 5 -37.63 37.00 -1.85
C VAL A 5 -36.55 36.20 -2.53
N ASP A 6 -35.43 36.84 -2.76
CA ASP A 6 -34.18 36.22 -3.21
C ASP A 6 -33.68 35.32 -2.09
N SER A 7 -33.82 34.00 -2.24
CA SER A 7 -33.26 33.04 -1.30
C SER A 7 -31.76 33.00 -1.51
N LEU A 8 -31.00 33.72 -0.68
CA LEU A 8 -29.57 33.51 -0.52
C LEU A 8 -29.36 32.07 -0.03
N THR A 9 -28.99 31.21 -0.92
CA THR A 9 -28.43 29.89 -0.54
C THR A 9 -27.16 30.14 0.20
N ASP A 10 -27.22 29.96 1.50
CA ASP A 10 -26.08 29.95 2.40
C ASP A 10 -25.14 28.82 1.93
N SER A 11 -24.07 29.18 1.24
CA SER A 11 -23.01 28.24 0.92
C SER A 11 -22.29 27.97 2.24
N ALA A 12 -22.61 26.85 2.87
CA ALA A 12 -21.91 26.38 4.06
C ALA A 12 -20.43 26.32 3.72
N ASP A 13 -19.65 27.24 4.29
CA ASP A 13 -18.19 27.20 4.20
C ASP A 13 -17.72 25.87 4.79
N SER A 14 -17.33 24.94 3.91
CA SER A 14 -16.78 23.65 4.32
C SER A 14 -15.38 23.87 4.88
N VAL A 15 -15.27 23.84 6.20
CA VAL A 15 -13.97 23.92 6.88
C VAL A 15 -13.22 22.61 6.63
N TYR A 16 -12.09 22.68 5.97
CA TYR A 16 -11.16 21.56 5.83
C TYR A 16 -9.95 21.71 6.74
N ARG A 17 -9.39 20.58 7.17
CA ARG A 17 -8.14 20.53 7.93
C ARG A 17 -7.03 20.06 7.01
N LEU A 18 -5.97 20.84 6.91
CA LEU A 18 -4.75 20.51 6.18
C LEU A 18 -3.63 20.27 7.18
N MET A 19 -3.05 19.07 7.14
CA MET A 19 -1.85 18.73 7.87
C MET A 19 -0.69 18.62 6.90
N LYS A 20 0.45 19.25 7.22
CA LYS A 20 1.69 19.16 6.46
C LYS A 20 2.84 18.85 7.42
N GLY A 21 3.69 17.91 7.03
CA GLY A 21 4.93 17.58 7.72
C GLY A 21 6.12 17.72 6.76
N PHE A 22 7.26 18.21 7.27
CA PHE A 22 8.47 18.42 6.48
C PHE A 22 9.70 17.98 7.25
N ARG A 23 10.64 17.34 6.55
CA ARG A 23 11.95 16.89 7.02
C ARG A 23 11.85 15.77 8.07
N ASN A 24 12.13 14.54 7.65
CA ASN A 24 12.14 13.37 8.53
C ASN A 24 10.81 13.12 9.26
N VAL A 25 9.70 13.14 8.52
CA VAL A 25 8.38 12.83 9.05
C VAL A 25 8.34 11.38 9.48
N ARG A 26 7.79 11.13 10.67
CA ARG A 26 7.55 9.80 11.21
C ARG A 26 6.09 9.69 11.60
N ILE A 27 5.42 8.67 11.06
CA ILE A 27 4.03 8.35 11.36
C ILE A 27 4.03 7.07 12.20
N PHE A 28 3.36 7.13 13.32
CA PHE A 28 3.19 5.97 14.18
C PHE A 28 1.71 5.74 14.45
N ARG A 29 1.21 4.58 14.02
CA ARG A 29 -0.12 4.08 14.31
C ARG A 29 0.00 2.62 14.76
N SER A 30 -1.04 2.09 15.39
CA SER A 30 -1.07 0.69 15.85
C SER A 30 -1.08 -0.32 14.69
N ASP A 31 -1.58 0.08 13.54
CA ASP A 31 -1.78 -0.74 12.34
C ASP A 31 -0.64 -0.57 11.32
N PHE A 32 0.03 0.58 11.28
CA PHE A 32 1.20 0.80 10.42
C PHE A 32 2.14 1.84 10.98
N GLN A 33 3.36 1.83 10.49
CA GLN A 33 4.37 2.85 10.73
C GLN A 33 4.90 3.33 9.38
N ALA A 34 5.25 4.61 9.28
CA ALA A 34 5.86 5.13 8.07
C ALA A 34 6.89 6.22 8.39
N VAL A 35 7.87 6.35 7.50
CA VAL A 35 8.82 7.46 7.46
C VAL A 35 8.88 8.03 6.05
N CYS A 36 9.05 9.34 5.94
CA CYS A 36 9.23 10.04 4.66
C CYS A 36 9.92 11.38 4.89
N ASP A 37 10.34 12.07 3.83
CA ASP A 37 10.83 13.44 3.99
C ASP A 37 9.67 14.41 4.27
N SER A 38 8.60 14.32 3.50
CA SER A 38 7.46 15.21 3.64
C SER A 38 6.12 14.50 3.44
N MET A 39 5.07 15.07 4.04
CA MET A 39 3.71 14.55 3.94
C MET A 39 2.67 15.66 3.85
N THR A 40 1.54 15.35 3.23
CA THR A 40 0.31 16.15 3.30
C THR A 40 -0.89 15.26 3.58
N ALA A 41 -1.84 15.75 4.36
CA ALA A 41 -3.14 15.11 4.54
C ALA A 41 -4.23 16.18 4.60
N ILE A 42 -5.30 15.98 3.86
CA ILE A 42 -6.45 16.88 3.79
C ILE A 42 -7.67 16.12 4.28
N SER A 43 -8.41 16.70 5.22
CA SER A 43 -9.57 16.01 5.82
C SER A 43 -10.72 15.73 4.83
N THR A 44 -10.77 16.43 3.71
CA THR A 44 -11.82 16.30 2.70
C THR A 44 -11.61 15.15 1.73
N ASP A 45 -10.36 14.76 1.46
CA ASP A 45 -10.05 13.67 0.52
C ASP A 45 -9.73 12.33 1.19
N SER A 46 -9.62 12.34 2.53
CA SER A 46 -9.30 11.16 3.35
C SER A 46 -8.03 10.45 2.90
N THR A 47 -7.09 11.20 2.30
CA THR A 47 -5.84 10.69 1.75
C THR A 47 -4.64 11.29 2.49
N ILE A 48 -3.66 10.44 2.75
CA ILE A 48 -2.35 10.83 3.29
C ILE A 48 -1.34 10.62 2.17
N HIS A 49 -0.71 11.70 1.73
CA HIS A 49 0.34 11.68 0.72
C HIS A 49 1.70 11.72 1.37
N LEU A 50 2.56 10.74 1.07
CA LEU A 50 3.94 10.64 1.54
C LEU A 50 4.88 10.85 0.35
N TYR A 51 5.84 11.75 0.50
CA TYR A 51 6.75 12.15 -0.57
C TYR A 51 8.20 11.89 -0.21
N ILE A 52 9.00 11.65 -1.24
CA ILE A 52 10.46 11.50 -1.21
C ILE A 52 10.88 10.28 -0.39
N ASN A 53 10.96 9.16 -1.11
CA ASN A 53 11.43 7.88 -0.60
C ASN A 53 10.72 7.42 0.69
N PRO A 54 9.39 7.41 0.73
CA PRO A 54 8.67 6.89 1.87
C PRO A 54 8.95 5.39 2.09
N VAL A 55 8.97 5.01 3.35
CA VAL A 55 9.00 3.61 3.77
C VAL A 55 7.82 3.36 4.69
N LEU A 56 7.07 2.32 4.41
CA LEU A 56 5.91 1.91 5.21
C LEU A 56 6.13 0.50 5.75
N TRP A 57 5.81 0.29 7.02
CA TRP A 57 5.80 -1.03 7.66
C TRP A 57 4.39 -1.37 8.13
N ASN A 58 3.93 -2.55 7.74
CA ASN A 58 2.65 -3.12 8.16
C ASN A 58 2.79 -4.63 8.33
N GLN A 59 2.56 -5.13 9.54
CA GLN A 59 2.48 -6.57 9.86
C GLN A 59 3.63 -7.45 9.31
N GLY A 60 4.88 -7.00 9.42
CA GLY A 60 6.06 -7.73 8.93
C GLY A 60 6.40 -7.48 7.47
N ASN A 61 5.61 -6.67 6.77
CA ASN A 61 5.92 -6.19 5.44
C ASN A 61 6.58 -4.82 5.52
N GLN A 62 7.60 -4.61 4.69
CA GLN A 62 8.19 -3.30 4.43
C GLN A 62 7.93 -2.96 2.96
N ILE A 63 7.41 -1.76 2.71
CA ILE A 63 7.16 -1.26 1.36
C ILE A 63 7.90 0.06 1.18
N THR A 64 8.59 0.19 0.06
CA THR A 64 9.31 1.41 -0.36
C THR A 64 8.80 1.86 -1.72
N SER A 65 8.82 3.15 -1.99
CA SER A 65 8.52 3.75 -3.31
C SER A 65 8.99 5.20 -3.35
N ASP A 66 8.81 5.89 -4.48
CA ASP A 66 9.14 7.33 -4.57
C ASP A 66 8.04 8.18 -3.91
N VAL A 67 6.77 7.76 -4.06
CA VAL A 67 5.58 8.40 -3.48
C VAL A 67 4.61 7.32 -3.00
N MET A 68 3.89 7.60 -1.91
CA MET A 68 2.79 6.76 -1.43
C MET A 68 1.54 7.60 -1.17
N ASP A 69 0.40 7.10 -1.63
CA ASP A 69 -0.92 7.64 -1.33
C ASP A 69 -1.70 6.62 -0.50
N ILE A 70 -2.03 6.98 0.73
CA ILE A 70 -2.76 6.11 1.67
C ILE A 70 -4.18 6.64 1.81
N PHE A 71 -5.14 5.86 1.36
CA PHE A 71 -6.57 6.18 1.40
C PHE A 71 -7.20 5.59 2.65
N THR A 72 -7.95 6.43 3.36
CA THR A 72 -8.60 6.04 4.60
C THR A 72 -10.11 6.27 4.52
N GLU A 73 -10.87 5.41 5.18
CA GLU A 73 -12.30 5.56 5.39
C GLU A 73 -12.60 5.20 6.85
N ASN A 74 -13.37 6.04 7.55
CA ASN A 74 -13.69 5.85 8.96
C ASN A 74 -12.43 5.57 9.84
N GLN A 75 -11.33 6.28 9.56
CA GLN A 75 -10.03 6.15 10.23
C GLN A 75 -9.32 4.79 10.01
N GLN A 76 -9.80 3.96 9.10
CA GLN A 76 -9.16 2.72 8.68
C GLN A 76 -8.54 2.89 7.30
N ILE A 77 -7.41 2.22 7.06
CA ILE A 77 -6.82 2.17 5.72
C ILE A 77 -7.68 1.23 4.87
N THR A 78 -8.06 1.68 3.69
CA THR A 78 -8.79 0.87 2.69
C THR A 78 -7.90 0.48 1.52
N ARG A 79 -7.01 1.38 1.12
CA ARG A 79 -6.11 1.20 -0.02
C ARG A 79 -4.84 2.02 0.18
N ALA A 80 -3.73 1.55 -0.38
CA ALA A 80 -2.51 2.33 -0.53
C ALA A 80 -1.95 2.13 -1.95
N GLU A 81 -1.53 3.22 -2.57
CA GLU A 81 -0.89 3.23 -3.88
C GLU A 81 0.58 3.61 -3.72
N PHE A 82 1.44 2.84 -4.36
CA PHE A 82 2.90 3.01 -4.33
C PHE A 82 3.38 3.26 -5.74
N ILE A 83 3.97 4.42 -5.98
CA ILE A 83 4.31 4.94 -7.30
C ILE A 83 5.81 5.18 -7.37
N GLY A 84 6.43 4.85 -8.50
CA GLY A 84 7.85 4.99 -8.74
C GLY A 84 8.67 3.87 -8.11
N THR A 85 8.90 2.82 -8.88
CA THR A 85 9.71 1.66 -8.49
C THR A 85 9.40 1.06 -7.10
N PRO A 86 8.12 0.76 -6.78
CA PRO A 86 7.77 0.18 -5.50
C PRO A 86 8.40 -1.20 -5.31
N MET A 87 8.83 -1.46 -4.08
CA MET A 87 9.31 -2.77 -3.65
C MET A 87 8.68 -3.13 -2.31
N MET A 88 8.10 -4.32 -2.22
CA MET A 88 7.63 -4.91 -0.98
C MET A 88 8.53 -6.07 -0.57
N VAL A 89 8.89 -6.11 0.69
CA VAL A 89 9.67 -7.17 1.32
C VAL A 89 8.87 -7.72 2.49
N SER A 90 8.63 -9.03 2.50
CA SER A 90 7.96 -9.76 3.58
C SER A 90 8.95 -10.69 4.25
N GLN A 91 9.16 -10.50 5.53
CA GLN A 91 10.03 -11.38 6.31
C GLN A 91 9.34 -12.73 6.56
N LEU A 92 10.00 -13.81 6.18
CA LEU A 92 9.54 -15.17 6.39
C LEU A 92 10.16 -15.80 7.64
N ASP A 93 11.47 -15.64 7.76
CA ASP A 93 12.26 -16.01 8.93
C ASP A 93 13.48 -15.08 9.08
N THR A 94 14.50 -15.46 9.84
CA THR A 94 15.66 -14.61 10.11
C THR A 94 16.54 -14.32 8.90
N VAL A 95 16.43 -15.11 7.82
CA VAL A 95 17.32 -15.03 6.64
C VAL A 95 16.56 -15.04 5.29
N HIS A 96 15.28 -15.43 5.28
CA HIS A 96 14.49 -15.51 4.06
C HIS A 96 13.45 -14.40 4.00
N TYR A 97 13.38 -13.75 2.84
CA TYR A 97 12.50 -12.62 2.57
C TYR A 97 11.84 -12.79 1.21
N ASN A 98 10.51 -12.89 1.18
CA ASN A 98 9.76 -12.75 -0.05
C ASN A 98 9.86 -11.30 -0.53
N GLN A 99 10.03 -11.11 -1.83
CA GLN A 99 10.23 -9.80 -2.44
C GLN A 99 9.36 -9.68 -3.68
N VAL A 100 8.77 -8.51 -3.86
CA VAL A 100 8.08 -8.17 -5.10
C VAL A 100 8.33 -6.71 -5.46
N ALA A 101 8.59 -6.46 -6.74
CA ALA A 101 8.83 -5.13 -7.28
C ALA A 101 8.07 -4.95 -8.60
N GLY A 102 7.82 -3.70 -8.97
CA GLY A 102 7.17 -3.34 -10.24
C GLY A 102 7.25 -1.84 -10.50
N LYS A 103 6.49 -1.34 -11.49
CA LYS A 103 6.40 0.10 -11.76
C LYS A 103 5.37 0.80 -10.88
N GLN A 104 4.32 0.10 -10.52
CA GLN A 104 3.26 0.57 -9.64
C GLN A 104 2.74 -0.60 -8.81
N MET A 105 2.36 -0.31 -7.58
CA MET A 105 1.79 -1.31 -6.67
C MET A 105 0.56 -0.72 -5.98
N THR A 106 -0.47 -1.54 -5.78
CA THR A 106 -1.67 -1.15 -5.04
C THR A 106 -1.98 -2.22 -3.99
N ALA A 107 -1.90 -1.84 -2.73
CA ALA A 107 -2.31 -2.70 -1.62
C ALA A 107 -3.74 -2.38 -1.20
N TRP A 108 -4.56 -3.41 -1.04
CA TRP A 108 -5.94 -3.35 -0.59
C TRP A 108 -6.06 -3.89 0.83
N PHE A 109 -6.75 -3.16 1.68
CA PHE A 109 -6.85 -3.46 3.10
C PHE A 109 -8.28 -3.80 3.50
N ARG A 110 -8.40 -4.73 4.46
CA ARG A 110 -9.63 -5.04 5.20
C ARG A 110 -9.24 -5.20 6.66
N ASP A 111 -9.94 -4.53 7.56
CA ASP A 111 -9.63 -4.51 9.00
C ASP A 111 -8.15 -4.16 9.28
N ASN A 112 -7.62 -3.18 8.54
CA ASN A 112 -6.22 -2.73 8.55
C ASN A 112 -5.18 -3.81 8.20
N GLN A 113 -5.61 -4.91 7.56
CA GLN A 113 -4.73 -5.97 7.06
C GLN A 113 -4.75 -6.00 5.54
N ILE A 114 -3.58 -6.16 4.94
CA ILE A 114 -3.46 -6.34 3.49
C ILE A 114 -4.08 -7.70 3.14
N TYR A 115 -5.11 -7.72 2.29
CA TYR A 115 -5.69 -8.94 1.76
C TYR A 115 -5.39 -9.15 0.27
N ARG A 116 -4.98 -8.10 -0.44
CA ARG A 116 -4.59 -8.16 -1.85
C ARG A 116 -3.51 -7.11 -2.13
N ASN A 117 -2.55 -7.49 -2.95
CA ASN A 117 -1.55 -6.57 -3.50
C ASN A 117 -1.44 -6.78 -5.00
N ASP A 118 -1.72 -5.74 -5.78
CA ASP A 118 -1.59 -5.74 -7.24
C ASP A 118 -0.30 -5.03 -7.62
N VAL A 119 0.50 -5.67 -8.45
CA VAL A 119 1.77 -5.14 -8.97
C VAL A 119 1.66 -5.04 -10.47
N ASN A 120 1.85 -3.86 -11.01
CA ASN A 120 1.68 -3.56 -12.42
C ASN A 120 3.00 -3.08 -13.03
N GLY A 121 3.28 -3.59 -14.21
CA GLY A 121 4.41 -3.22 -15.05
C GLY A 121 5.74 -3.82 -14.62
N ASN A 122 6.21 -4.81 -15.36
CA ASN A 122 7.48 -5.51 -15.13
C ASN A 122 7.58 -6.06 -13.71
N ALA A 123 6.55 -6.82 -13.30
CA ALA A 123 6.51 -7.43 -11.98
C ALA A 123 7.64 -8.47 -11.84
N GLN A 124 8.46 -8.31 -10.82
CA GLN A 124 9.53 -9.25 -10.46
C GLN A 124 9.26 -9.77 -9.06
N THR A 125 9.30 -11.08 -8.88
CA THR A 125 8.97 -11.74 -7.62
C THR A 125 10.06 -12.73 -7.25
N ILE A 126 10.48 -12.70 -5.97
CA ILE A 126 11.22 -13.77 -5.30
C ILE A 126 10.31 -14.32 -4.22
N TYR A 127 9.97 -15.58 -4.33
CA TYR A 127 9.04 -16.24 -3.42
C TYR A 127 9.58 -17.57 -2.93
N TYR A 128 9.57 -17.76 -1.60
CA TYR A 128 9.95 -19.01 -0.95
C TYR A 128 8.71 -19.87 -0.70
N MET A 129 8.68 -21.02 -1.35
CA MET A 129 7.62 -22.02 -1.16
C MET A 129 7.81 -22.72 0.19
N GLN A 130 6.71 -22.88 0.91
CA GLN A 130 6.70 -23.57 2.20
C GLN A 130 5.72 -24.73 2.16
N ASP A 131 6.04 -25.81 2.85
CA ASP A 131 5.18 -26.98 3.04
C ASP A 131 5.40 -27.60 4.41
N GLY A 132 4.41 -28.36 4.86
CA GLY A 132 4.46 -29.09 6.13
C GLY A 132 4.00 -28.27 7.35
N GLU A 133 3.95 -28.96 8.51
CA GLU A 133 3.67 -28.33 9.80
C GLU A 133 4.67 -28.84 10.85
N PRO A 134 5.57 -27.98 11.38
CA PRO A 134 5.71 -26.54 11.07
C PRO A 134 6.16 -26.28 9.62
N PRO A 135 5.80 -25.14 9.03
CA PRO A 135 6.17 -24.80 7.67
C PRO A 135 7.69 -24.82 7.45
N GLN A 136 8.15 -25.49 6.40
CA GLN A 136 9.55 -25.55 6.01
C GLN A 136 9.70 -25.10 4.57
N ILE A 137 10.78 -24.36 4.28
CA ILE A 137 11.07 -23.91 2.93
C ILE A 137 11.45 -25.12 2.08
N THR A 138 10.69 -25.35 1.01
CA THR A 138 10.88 -26.44 0.06
C THR A 138 11.52 -25.99 -1.24
N GLY A 139 11.52 -24.70 -1.54
CA GLY A 139 12.11 -24.13 -2.73
C GLY A 139 12.01 -22.62 -2.79
N MET A 140 12.66 -22.04 -3.81
CA MET A 140 12.60 -20.62 -4.12
C MET A 140 12.28 -20.49 -5.60
N GLY A 141 11.31 -19.62 -5.94
CA GLY A 141 11.00 -19.22 -7.31
C GLY A 141 11.41 -17.78 -7.56
N VAL A 142 11.98 -17.52 -8.73
CA VAL A 142 12.17 -16.18 -9.29
C VAL A 142 11.28 -16.06 -10.51
N ILE A 143 10.38 -15.09 -10.52
CA ILE A 143 9.33 -14.99 -11.54
C ILE A 143 9.29 -13.56 -12.05
N GLU A 144 9.29 -13.41 -13.37
CA GLU A 144 9.08 -12.13 -14.04
C GLU A 144 7.77 -12.21 -14.84
N SER A 145 7.00 -11.14 -14.83
CA SER A 145 5.75 -11.04 -15.60
C SER A 145 5.41 -9.57 -15.89
N GLY A 146 4.45 -9.32 -16.78
CA GLY A 146 3.93 -7.98 -16.98
C GLY A 146 3.31 -7.45 -15.71
N ASP A 147 2.38 -8.22 -15.11
CA ASP A 147 1.64 -7.89 -13.90
C ASP A 147 1.51 -9.13 -13.00
N CYS A 148 1.36 -8.91 -11.69
CA CYS A 148 0.95 -9.98 -10.78
C CYS A 148 0.01 -9.46 -9.68
N SER A 149 -0.73 -10.39 -9.06
CA SER A 149 -1.57 -10.13 -7.90
C SER A 149 -1.32 -11.16 -6.82
N PHE A 150 -1.12 -10.70 -5.60
CA PHE A 150 -1.00 -11.54 -4.42
C PHE A 150 -2.29 -11.48 -3.62
N TYR A 151 -2.82 -12.61 -3.23
CA TYR A 151 -3.95 -12.74 -2.32
C TYR A 151 -3.43 -13.28 -0.99
N ILE A 152 -3.81 -12.61 0.09
CA ILE A 152 -3.24 -12.81 1.43
C ILE A 152 -4.38 -13.10 2.39
N GLU A 153 -4.27 -14.23 3.13
CA GLU A 153 -5.16 -14.62 4.22
C GLU A 153 -4.30 -14.97 5.42
N ASP A 154 -4.70 -14.56 6.61
CA ASP A 154 -3.98 -14.80 7.86
C ASP A 154 -2.47 -14.47 7.79
N LYS A 155 -2.13 -13.36 7.11
CA LYS A 155 -0.75 -12.88 6.87
C LYS A 155 0.10 -13.79 5.98
N GLN A 156 -0.50 -14.78 5.32
CA GLN A 156 0.17 -15.69 4.40
C GLN A 156 -0.35 -15.47 2.97
N VAL A 157 0.55 -15.56 2.01
CA VAL A 157 0.18 -15.55 0.60
C VAL A 157 -0.44 -16.89 0.26
N VAL A 158 -1.74 -16.89 -0.07
CA VAL A 158 -2.50 -18.09 -0.42
C VAL A 158 -2.58 -18.31 -1.94
N THR A 159 -2.50 -17.25 -2.72
CA THR A 159 -2.57 -17.32 -4.18
C THR A 159 -1.74 -16.20 -4.81
N ILE A 160 -1.03 -16.53 -5.87
CA ILE A 160 -0.34 -15.56 -6.73
C ILE A 160 -0.84 -15.76 -8.16
N GLY A 161 -1.39 -14.70 -8.75
CA GLY A 161 -1.81 -14.68 -10.14
C GLY A 161 -0.84 -13.86 -10.99
N TYR A 162 -0.17 -14.48 -11.94
CA TYR A 162 0.69 -13.81 -12.92
C TYR A 162 -0.04 -13.60 -14.24
N ARG A 163 0.21 -12.47 -14.87
CA ARG A 163 -0.39 -12.09 -16.16
C ARG A 163 0.67 -11.54 -17.10
N GLN A 164 0.45 -11.68 -18.41
CA GLN A 164 1.33 -11.19 -19.48
C GLN A 164 2.71 -11.88 -19.45
N ASP A 165 2.75 -13.07 -20.05
CA ASP A 165 3.94 -13.88 -20.33
C ASP A 165 4.87 -14.07 -19.11
N PRO A 166 4.44 -14.83 -18.07
CA PRO A 166 5.28 -15.13 -16.94
C PRO A 166 6.46 -16.02 -17.34
N ASP A 167 7.68 -15.60 -16.97
CA ASP A 167 8.89 -16.39 -17.09
C ASP A 167 9.32 -16.91 -15.72
N TRP A 168 9.68 -18.19 -15.65
CA TRP A 168 9.95 -18.93 -14.41
C TRP A 168 11.39 -19.45 -14.41
N ASN A 169 12.16 -19.09 -13.40
CA ASN A 169 13.48 -19.60 -13.11
C ASN A 169 13.59 -20.21 -11.72
#